data_42468d5b60d1f80899e66a02d1386d97
#
_entry.id   42468d5b60d1f80899e66a02d1386d97
#
_cell.length_a   1.000
_cell.length_b   1.000
_cell.length_c   1.000
_cell.angle_alpha   90.00
_cell.angle_beta   90.00
_cell.angle_gamma   90.00
#
_symmetry.space_group_name_H-M   'P 1'
#
loop_
_entity.id
_entity.type
_entity.pdbx_description
1 polymer ?
#
loop_
_entity_poly.entity_id
_entity_poly.type
_entity_poly.pdbx_seq_one_letter_code
_entity_poly.pdbx_strand_id
1 'polypeptide(L)'
;FQRAYEFALPGTGPWNVRVTRLTSDSSSSFIQNVINWQSYAEIIEEKFAYPNTGLVALKVDARQFNTIPDVSVKLRGKRVQVPTNYDAATRSYTGLWDGTFQMAWTDNPAWIFRDIVLNERFGVKRYISSISIDPWYLYTVSQYCDEQVPSGSGGTEPRFTCNVYLQNPGSVYQVLNAL
;
A
#
# COMPACT_ATOMS: atom_id res chain seq x y z
N PHE A 1 5.24 29.01 -28.17
CA PHE A 1 6.06 29.32 -27.00
C PHE A 1 5.20 29.19 -25.75
N GLN A 2 5.53 28.24 -24.83
CA GLN A 2 4.78 27.95 -23.62
C GLN A 2 5.54 28.48 -22.40
N ARG A 3 4.83 29.10 -21.45
CA ARG A 3 5.39 29.56 -20.17
C ARG A 3 4.47 29.13 -19.04
N ALA A 4 5.06 28.73 -17.90
CA ALA A 4 4.38 28.50 -16.65
C ALA A 4 4.80 29.59 -15.64
N TYR A 5 3.84 30.06 -14.86
CA TYR A 5 4.07 31.01 -13.77
C TYR A 5 3.48 30.41 -12.49
N GLU A 6 4.26 30.47 -11.44
CA GLU A 6 3.85 30.07 -10.09
C GLU A 6 3.72 31.31 -9.22
N PHE A 7 2.69 31.38 -8.42
CA PHE A 7 2.45 32.47 -7.49
C PHE A 7 1.67 31.96 -6.27
N ALA A 8 1.94 32.56 -5.11
CA ALA A 8 1.23 32.24 -3.88
C ALA A 8 -0.15 32.92 -3.87
N LEU A 9 -1.17 32.16 -3.48
CA LEU A 9 -2.51 32.67 -3.29
C LEU A 9 -2.66 33.30 -1.90
N PRO A 10 -3.20 34.53 -1.78
CA PRO A 10 -3.32 35.20 -0.50
C PRO A 10 -4.53 34.68 0.31
N GLY A 11 -4.30 34.34 1.58
CA GLY A 11 -5.38 33.96 2.51
C GLY A 11 -6.14 32.68 2.12
N THR A 12 -7.39 32.58 2.57
CA THR A 12 -8.29 31.45 2.29
C THR A 12 -9.24 31.77 1.15
N GLY A 13 -9.37 30.86 0.16
CA GLY A 13 -10.25 30.99 -1.00
C GLY A 13 -11.74 31.18 -0.69
N PRO A 14 -12.58 31.27 -1.71
CA PRO A 14 -12.28 31.04 -3.13
C PRO A 14 -11.54 32.21 -3.81
N TRP A 15 -10.68 31.88 -4.78
CA TRP A 15 -9.91 32.86 -5.55
C TRP A 15 -10.34 32.89 -7.01
N ASN A 16 -10.20 34.09 -7.63
CA ASN A 16 -10.36 34.27 -9.05
C ASN A 16 -9.01 34.68 -9.65
N VAL A 17 -8.54 33.91 -10.60
CA VAL A 17 -7.32 34.23 -11.34
C VAL A 17 -7.67 34.80 -12.70
N ARG A 18 -7.17 35.99 -13.01
CA ARG A 18 -7.38 36.64 -14.30
C ARG A 18 -6.04 36.85 -14.99
N VAL A 19 -5.94 36.35 -16.21
CA VAL A 19 -4.81 36.62 -17.10
C VAL A 19 -5.24 37.66 -18.13
N THR A 20 -4.54 38.78 -18.19
CA THR A 20 -4.85 39.89 -19.12
C THR A 20 -3.64 40.15 -20.02
N ARG A 21 -3.87 40.11 -21.31
CA ARG A 21 -2.85 40.55 -22.26
C ARG A 21 -2.86 42.07 -22.39
N LEU A 22 -1.68 42.67 -22.22
CA LEU A 22 -1.52 44.12 -22.31
C LEU A 22 -1.28 44.60 -23.74
N THR A 23 -0.74 43.74 -24.60
CA THR A 23 -0.52 44.09 -26.01
C THR A 23 -1.81 43.98 -26.82
N SER A 24 -2.04 44.93 -27.70
CA SER A 24 -3.20 44.95 -28.59
C SER A 24 -3.21 43.75 -29.55
N ASP A 25 -4.39 43.38 -30.01
CA ASP A 25 -4.54 42.36 -31.04
C ASP A 25 -3.90 42.82 -32.34
N SER A 26 -3.20 41.92 -33.02
CA SER A 26 -2.63 42.19 -34.34
C SER A 26 -3.56 41.68 -35.43
N SER A 27 -3.85 42.52 -36.41
CA SER A 27 -4.55 42.13 -37.64
C SER A 27 -3.58 41.63 -38.72
N SER A 28 -2.28 41.65 -38.46
CA SER A 28 -1.25 41.22 -39.42
C SER A 28 -1.15 39.68 -39.43
N SER A 29 -1.13 39.11 -40.62
CA SER A 29 -0.89 37.66 -40.81
C SER A 29 0.55 37.22 -40.42
N PHE A 30 1.47 38.17 -40.28
CA PHE A 30 2.87 37.91 -39.90
C PHE A 30 3.08 37.90 -38.37
N ILE A 31 2.13 38.42 -37.61
CA ILE A 31 2.25 38.52 -36.17
C ILE A 31 1.17 37.66 -35.52
N GLN A 32 1.56 36.51 -35.01
CA GLN A 32 0.71 35.65 -34.20
C GLN A 32 0.89 35.97 -32.72
N ASN A 33 -0.06 36.67 -32.14
CA ASN A 33 -0.05 37.08 -30.74
C ASN A 33 -1.23 36.55 -29.93
N VAL A 34 -1.80 35.46 -30.37
CA VAL A 34 -2.88 34.75 -29.62
C VAL A 34 -2.29 34.10 -28.37
N ILE A 35 -2.94 34.32 -27.23
CA ILE A 35 -2.58 33.72 -25.96
C ILE A 35 -3.72 32.80 -25.54
N ASN A 36 -3.41 31.55 -25.32
CA ASN A 36 -4.36 30.57 -24.83
C ASN A 36 -3.95 30.11 -23.44
N TRP A 37 -4.92 30.05 -22.52
CA TRP A 37 -4.75 29.39 -21.24
C TRP A 37 -4.84 27.86 -21.48
N GLN A 38 -3.79 27.13 -21.20
CA GLN A 38 -3.75 25.69 -21.43
C GLN A 38 -4.23 24.89 -20.22
N SER A 39 -3.70 25.21 -19.04
CA SER A 39 -4.03 24.49 -17.81
C SER A 39 -3.69 25.33 -16.58
N TYR A 40 -4.24 24.96 -15.46
CA TYR A 40 -3.78 25.41 -14.14
C TYR A 40 -3.60 24.18 -13.24
N ALA A 41 -2.71 24.31 -12.27
CA ALA A 41 -2.53 23.32 -11.23
C ALA A 41 -2.50 24.04 -9.88
N GLU A 42 -3.24 23.52 -8.92
CA GLU A 42 -3.18 23.96 -7.54
C GLU A 42 -2.10 23.14 -6.81
N ILE A 43 -1.13 23.84 -6.23
CA ILE A 43 -0.06 23.21 -5.45
C ILE A 43 -0.42 23.36 -3.98
N ILE A 44 -0.67 22.26 -3.31
CA ILE A 44 -0.99 22.21 -1.88
C ILE A 44 0.24 21.70 -1.15
N GLU A 45 0.94 22.59 -0.43
CA GLU A 45 2.10 22.26 0.37
C GLU A 45 1.69 21.81 1.78
N GLU A 46 1.04 20.67 1.89
CA GLU A 46 0.66 20.09 3.18
C GLU A 46 1.42 18.79 3.46
N LYS A 47 1.64 18.54 4.74
CA LYS A 47 2.18 17.25 5.20
C LYS A 47 1.06 16.22 5.26
N PHE A 48 0.85 15.52 4.16
CA PHE A 48 -0.14 14.44 4.12
C PHE A 48 0.35 13.23 4.90
N ALA A 49 -0.54 12.68 5.73
CA ALA A 49 -0.34 11.39 6.37
C ALA A 49 -1.11 10.32 5.60
N TYR A 50 -0.41 9.23 5.28
CA TYR A 50 -0.99 8.08 4.58
C TYR A 50 -0.98 6.86 5.50
N PRO A 51 -1.92 6.77 6.47
CA PRO A 51 -1.97 5.65 7.39
C PRO A 51 -2.19 4.34 6.63
N ASN A 52 -1.48 3.29 7.04
CA ASN A 52 -1.53 1.96 6.42
C ASN A 52 -1.07 1.92 4.95
N THR A 53 -0.28 2.90 4.50
CA THR A 53 0.28 2.95 3.15
C THR A 53 1.79 3.00 3.23
N GLY A 54 2.47 2.03 2.61
CA GLY A 54 3.92 2.08 2.43
C GLY A 54 4.25 2.95 1.22
N LEU A 55 5.12 3.93 1.40
CA LEU A 55 5.58 4.81 0.33
C LEU A 55 7.07 4.60 0.08
N VAL A 56 7.44 4.49 -1.18
CA VAL A 56 8.85 4.47 -1.61
C VAL A 56 9.06 5.67 -2.52
N ALA A 57 9.98 6.55 -2.12
CA ALA A 57 10.39 7.68 -2.93
C ALA A 57 11.73 7.39 -3.60
N LEU A 58 11.82 7.66 -4.89
CA LEU A 58 13.04 7.50 -5.68
C LEU A 58 13.48 8.86 -6.21
N LYS A 59 14.76 9.18 -6.03
CA LYS A 59 15.39 10.33 -6.64
C LYS A 59 16.42 9.85 -7.65
N VAL A 60 16.18 10.14 -8.92
CA VAL A 60 17.06 9.73 -10.03
C VAL A 60 17.77 10.95 -10.58
N ASP A 61 19.09 10.86 -10.76
CA ASP A 61 19.87 11.91 -11.40
C ASP A 61 19.82 11.71 -12.93
N ALA A 62 19.15 12.63 -13.63
CA ALA A 62 19.02 12.61 -15.09
C ALA A 62 20.37 12.75 -15.86
N ARG A 63 21.45 13.10 -15.17
CA ARG A 63 22.80 13.11 -15.76
C ARG A 63 23.40 11.72 -15.88
N GLN A 64 22.95 10.78 -15.03
CA GLN A 64 23.46 9.40 -15.00
C GLN A 64 22.56 8.42 -15.74
N PHE A 65 21.28 8.76 -15.88
CA PHE A 65 20.28 7.88 -16.48
C PHE A 65 19.54 8.60 -17.60
N ASN A 66 19.56 8.01 -18.79
CA ASN A 66 18.80 8.52 -19.94
C ASN A 66 17.31 8.22 -19.88
N THR A 67 16.92 7.24 -19.05
CA THR A 67 15.53 6.81 -18.80
C THR A 67 15.35 6.54 -17.32
N ILE A 68 14.11 6.52 -16.85
CA ILE A 68 13.80 6.07 -15.50
C ILE A 68 14.13 4.57 -15.40
N PRO A 69 15.04 4.17 -14.48
CA PRO A 69 15.41 2.77 -14.35
C PRO A 69 14.26 1.92 -13.82
N ASP A 70 14.20 0.66 -14.22
CA ASP A 70 13.31 -0.31 -13.60
C ASP A 70 13.75 -0.59 -12.17
N VAL A 71 12.81 -0.50 -11.24
CA VAL A 71 13.09 -0.66 -9.81
C VAL A 71 12.27 -1.81 -9.25
N SER A 72 12.96 -2.79 -8.67
CA SER A 72 12.35 -3.88 -7.92
C SER A 72 12.62 -3.71 -6.45
N VAL A 73 11.59 -3.86 -5.61
CA VAL A 73 11.71 -3.70 -4.17
C VAL A 73 11.17 -4.95 -3.46
N LYS A 74 11.99 -5.54 -2.57
CA LYS A 74 11.53 -6.60 -1.68
C LYS A 74 10.90 -5.98 -0.44
N LEU A 75 9.61 -6.15 -0.27
CA LEU A 75 8.85 -5.59 0.85
C LEU A 75 8.41 -6.67 1.83
N ARG A 76 8.46 -6.33 3.12
CA ARG A 76 7.61 -6.98 4.12
C ARG A 76 6.28 -6.24 4.12
N GLY A 77 5.20 -6.91 3.72
CA GLY A 77 3.90 -6.31 3.56
C GLY A 77 3.25 -5.90 4.89
N LYS A 78 1.93 -6.02 4.95
CA LYS A 78 1.13 -5.63 6.11
C LYS A 78 1.51 -6.42 7.36
N ARG A 79 1.54 -5.75 8.52
CA ARG A 79 1.55 -6.43 9.82
C ARG A 79 0.14 -6.84 10.19
N VAL A 80 -0.01 -8.03 10.73
CA VAL A 80 -1.28 -8.61 11.17
C VAL A 80 -1.22 -8.98 12.65
N GLN A 81 -2.36 -9.26 13.25
CA GLN A 81 -2.45 -9.74 14.62
C GLN A 81 -1.99 -11.20 14.69
N VAL A 82 -0.92 -11.44 15.46
CA VAL A 82 -0.39 -12.75 15.77
C VAL A 82 -0.41 -12.96 17.29
N PRO A 83 -0.39 -14.20 17.81
CA PRO A 83 -0.29 -14.46 19.24
C PRO A 83 0.89 -13.74 19.89
N THR A 84 0.71 -13.29 21.13
CA THR A 84 1.80 -12.63 21.89
C THR A 84 2.98 -13.55 22.17
N ASN A 85 2.76 -14.85 22.24
CA ASN A 85 3.80 -15.87 22.44
C ASN A 85 4.43 -16.37 21.12
N TYR A 86 4.09 -15.76 19.98
CA TYR A 86 4.61 -16.12 18.65
C TYR A 86 5.74 -15.18 18.22
N ASP A 87 6.89 -15.75 17.90
CA ASP A 87 7.97 -15.05 17.20
C ASP A 87 7.83 -15.26 15.69
N ALA A 88 7.40 -14.22 15.01
CA ALA A 88 7.17 -14.26 13.57
C ALA A 88 8.46 -14.34 12.73
N ALA A 89 9.62 -13.99 13.29
CA ALA A 89 10.90 -14.06 12.59
C ALA A 89 11.42 -15.50 12.52
N THR A 90 11.27 -16.24 13.61
CA THR A 90 11.70 -17.64 13.74
C THR A 90 10.56 -18.63 13.54
N ARG A 91 9.29 -18.14 13.44
CA ARG A 91 8.06 -18.92 13.35
C ARG A 91 7.93 -19.93 14.51
N SER A 92 8.28 -19.49 15.72
CA SER A 92 8.30 -20.32 16.91
C SER A 92 7.34 -19.77 17.99
N TYR A 93 6.92 -20.65 18.88
CA TYR A 93 5.98 -20.34 19.96
C TYR A 93 6.67 -20.59 21.31
N THR A 94 6.49 -19.66 22.25
CA THR A 94 7.08 -19.75 23.59
C THR A 94 6.00 -19.79 24.66
N GLY A 95 6.06 -20.79 25.55
CA GLY A 95 5.11 -20.94 26.66
C GLY A 95 3.66 -21.18 26.21
N LEU A 96 2.74 -20.94 27.11
CA LEU A 96 1.31 -21.04 26.85
C LEU A 96 0.78 -19.68 26.35
N TRP A 97 -0.03 -19.73 25.31
CA TRP A 97 -0.70 -18.53 24.83
C TRP A 97 -1.89 -18.18 25.74
N ASP A 98 -2.02 -16.91 26.09
CA ASP A 98 -3.08 -16.37 26.96
C ASP A 98 -4.31 -15.83 26.19
N GLY A 99 -4.33 -15.99 24.85
CA GLY A 99 -5.38 -15.47 24.00
C GLY A 99 -5.17 -14.03 23.52
N THR A 100 -4.09 -13.36 23.94
CA THR A 100 -3.78 -11.98 23.51
C THR A 100 -2.98 -11.93 22.22
N PHE A 101 -3.05 -10.78 21.51
CA PHE A 101 -2.45 -10.58 20.22
C PHE A 101 -1.49 -9.40 20.20
N GLN A 102 -0.47 -9.50 19.36
CA GLN A 102 0.48 -8.42 19.00
C GLN A 102 0.50 -8.20 17.50
N MET A 103 0.98 -7.03 17.06
CA MET A 103 1.12 -6.71 15.64
C MET A 103 2.50 -7.10 15.13
N ALA A 104 2.58 -8.08 14.23
CA ALA A 104 3.81 -8.50 13.58
C ALA A 104 3.60 -8.77 12.08
N TRP A 105 4.68 -8.76 11.31
CA TRP A 105 4.68 -9.31 9.97
C TRP A 105 4.85 -10.82 10.07
N THR A 106 4.04 -11.55 9.35
CA THR A 106 4.14 -13.01 9.23
C THR A 106 3.69 -13.46 7.85
N ASP A 107 4.22 -14.56 7.39
CA ASP A 107 3.78 -15.30 6.21
C ASP A 107 3.01 -16.58 6.58
N ASN A 108 2.61 -16.72 7.84
CA ASN A 108 1.77 -17.83 8.29
C ASN A 108 0.33 -17.66 7.77
N PRO A 109 -0.21 -18.62 6.97
CA PRO A 109 -1.52 -18.50 6.33
C PRO A 109 -2.67 -18.33 7.33
N ALA A 110 -2.61 -18.95 8.51
CA ALA A 110 -3.70 -18.89 9.49
C ALA A 110 -3.93 -17.46 10.01
N TRP A 111 -2.88 -16.70 10.28
CA TRP A 111 -2.98 -15.32 10.76
C TRP A 111 -3.33 -14.34 9.65
N ILE A 112 -2.88 -14.61 8.42
CA ILE A 112 -3.28 -13.87 7.22
C ILE A 112 -4.76 -14.08 6.94
N PHE A 113 -5.24 -15.32 6.99
CA PHE A 113 -6.67 -15.65 6.88
C PHE A 113 -7.50 -14.87 7.90
N ARG A 114 -7.11 -14.92 9.19
CA ARG A 114 -7.80 -14.18 10.25
C ARG A 114 -7.87 -12.68 9.96
N ASP A 115 -6.77 -12.08 9.50
CA ASP A 115 -6.73 -10.65 9.16
C ASP A 115 -7.67 -10.34 7.99
N ILE A 116 -7.66 -11.14 6.93
CA ILE A 116 -8.55 -10.94 5.77
C ILE A 116 -10.02 -11.03 6.20
N VAL A 117 -10.38 -12.01 7.00
CA VAL A 117 -11.78 -12.20 7.40
C VAL A 117 -12.24 -11.11 8.38
N LEU A 118 -11.41 -10.72 9.34
CA LEU A 118 -11.77 -9.75 10.38
C LEU A 118 -11.46 -8.29 10.01
N ASN A 119 -10.99 -8.02 8.80
CA ASN A 119 -10.70 -6.66 8.38
C ASN A 119 -11.98 -5.89 8.01
N GLU A 120 -12.12 -4.66 8.53
CA GLU A 120 -13.29 -3.82 8.27
C GLU A 120 -13.27 -3.16 6.89
N ARG A 121 -12.06 -2.91 6.37
CA ARG A 121 -11.89 -2.13 5.13
C ARG A 121 -11.97 -3.00 3.88
N PHE A 122 -11.28 -4.13 3.86
CA PHE A 122 -11.19 -5.02 2.69
C PHE A 122 -11.61 -6.46 2.96
N GLY A 123 -11.96 -6.79 4.20
CA GLY A 123 -12.40 -8.12 4.61
C GLY A 123 -13.92 -8.23 4.72
N VAL A 124 -14.36 -9.30 5.34
CA VAL A 124 -15.78 -9.63 5.50
C VAL A 124 -16.33 -9.40 6.90
N LYS A 125 -15.61 -8.71 7.79
CA LYS A 125 -16.01 -8.44 9.17
C LYS A 125 -17.42 -7.87 9.29
N ARG A 126 -17.85 -7.07 8.32
CA ARG A 126 -19.21 -6.49 8.29
C ARG A 126 -20.32 -7.53 8.17
N TYR A 127 -19.99 -8.72 7.68
CA TYR A 127 -20.93 -9.81 7.41
C TYR A 127 -20.73 -10.99 8.33
N ILE A 128 -19.59 -11.07 9.03
CA ILE A 128 -19.22 -12.20 9.89
C ILE A 128 -18.90 -11.66 11.28
N SER A 129 -19.52 -12.26 12.32
CA SER A 129 -19.15 -11.98 13.70
C SER A 129 -17.73 -12.49 13.99
N SER A 130 -16.97 -11.75 14.79
CA SER A 130 -15.64 -12.19 15.26
C SER A 130 -15.71 -13.48 16.09
N ILE A 131 -16.86 -13.78 16.69
CA ILE A 131 -17.13 -15.03 17.44
C ILE A 131 -17.15 -16.25 16.52
N SER A 132 -17.40 -16.07 15.22
CA SER A 132 -17.43 -17.15 14.24
C SER A 132 -16.04 -17.72 13.92
N ILE A 133 -14.97 -17.05 14.35
CA ILE A 133 -13.60 -17.48 14.16
C ILE A 133 -12.98 -17.78 15.52
N ASP A 134 -12.83 -19.07 15.81
CA ASP A 134 -12.18 -19.53 17.02
C ASP A 134 -10.66 -19.28 16.94
N PRO A 135 -10.10 -18.38 17.76
CA PRO A 135 -8.69 -18.06 17.74
C PRO A 135 -7.81 -19.22 18.22
N TRP A 136 -8.33 -20.09 19.10
CA TRP A 136 -7.59 -21.26 19.62
C TRP A 136 -7.45 -22.34 18.54
N TYR A 137 -8.50 -22.54 17.76
CA TYR A 137 -8.42 -23.43 16.60
C TYR A 137 -7.41 -22.91 15.57
N LEU A 138 -7.46 -21.62 15.25
CA LEU A 138 -6.48 -21.01 14.36
C LEU A 138 -5.05 -21.09 14.91
N TYR A 139 -4.89 -21.02 16.22
CA TYR A 139 -3.58 -21.19 16.84
C TYR A 139 -3.01 -22.60 16.57
N THR A 140 -3.82 -23.63 16.69
CA THR A 140 -3.43 -25.01 16.33
C THR A 140 -3.09 -25.13 14.84
N VAL A 141 -3.92 -24.54 13.98
CA VAL A 141 -3.66 -24.52 12.53
C VAL A 141 -2.35 -23.77 12.21
N SER A 142 -2.10 -22.66 12.91
CA SER A 142 -0.88 -21.88 12.69
C SER A 142 0.38 -22.65 13.08
N GLN A 143 0.33 -23.42 14.17
CA GLN A 143 1.45 -24.29 14.56
C GLN A 143 1.70 -25.37 13.51
N TYR A 144 0.64 -25.96 12.95
CA TYR A 144 0.75 -26.92 11.86
C TYR A 144 1.36 -26.30 10.60
N CYS A 145 1.03 -25.06 10.26
CA CYS A 145 1.64 -24.33 9.15
C CYS A 145 3.13 -24.06 9.37
N ASP A 146 3.54 -23.84 10.62
CA ASP A 146 4.92 -23.54 11.00
C ASP A 146 5.80 -24.79 11.19
N GLU A 147 5.20 -25.97 11.20
CA GLU A 147 5.94 -27.22 11.33
C GLU A 147 6.99 -27.38 10.24
N GLN A 148 8.23 -27.66 10.64
CA GLN A 148 9.34 -27.81 9.71
C GLN A 148 9.26 -29.16 8.97
N VAL A 149 9.24 -29.08 7.65
CA VAL A 149 9.20 -30.24 6.76
C VAL A 149 10.42 -30.25 5.84
N PRO A 150 10.86 -31.39 5.32
CA PRO A 150 11.95 -31.45 4.36
C PRO A 150 11.66 -30.62 3.10
N SER A 151 12.59 -29.76 2.70
CA SER A 151 12.44 -28.84 1.54
C SER A 151 12.67 -29.49 0.17
N GLY A 152 13.00 -30.78 0.10
CA GLY A 152 13.29 -31.47 -1.14
C GLY A 152 14.67 -31.15 -1.78
N SER A 153 15.26 -30.00 -1.42
CA SER A 153 16.60 -29.56 -1.87
C SER A 153 17.69 -29.70 -0.82
N GLY A 154 17.38 -30.32 0.31
CA GLY A 154 18.23 -30.43 1.50
C GLY A 154 17.99 -29.29 2.47
N GLY A 155 17.64 -29.63 3.72
CA GLY A 155 17.22 -28.71 4.75
C GLY A 155 15.73 -28.80 5.05
N THR A 156 15.23 -27.86 5.84
CA THR A 156 13.83 -27.80 6.23
C THR A 156 13.20 -26.44 5.87
N GLU A 157 11.89 -26.45 5.66
CA GLU A 157 11.10 -25.27 5.42
C GLU A 157 9.76 -25.37 6.18
N PRO A 158 9.08 -24.26 6.47
CA PRO A 158 7.74 -24.30 7.04
C PRO A 158 6.78 -25.03 6.10
N ARG A 159 5.89 -25.84 6.67
CA ARG A 159 4.92 -26.64 5.91
C ARG A 159 4.09 -25.79 4.96
N PHE A 160 3.61 -24.61 5.41
CA PHE A 160 2.85 -23.69 4.60
C PHE A 160 3.30 -22.24 4.83
N THR A 161 3.45 -21.50 3.73
CA THR A 161 3.71 -20.06 3.73
C THR A 161 2.75 -19.35 2.78
N CYS A 162 2.34 -18.14 3.12
CA CYS A 162 1.54 -17.28 2.26
C CYS A 162 2.23 -15.94 2.03
N ASN A 163 2.64 -15.69 0.79
CA ASN A 163 3.17 -14.43 0.32
C ASN A 163 2.37 -14.00 -0.90
N VAL A 164 1.33 -13.19 -0.69
CA VAL A 164 0.39 -12.79 -1.74
C VAL A 164 0.39 -11.29 -1.93
N TYR A 165 0.30 -10.86 -3.17
CA TYR A 165 0.06 -9.49 -3.57
C TYR A 165 -1.23 -9.42 -4.39
N LEU A 166 -2.27 -8.83 -3.80
CA LEU A 166 -3.58 -8.72 -4.41
C LEU A 166 -3.68 -7.39 -5.17
N GLN A 167 -3.58 -7.42 -6.48
CA GLN A 167 -3.63 -6.24 -7.35
C GLN A 167 -5.04 -5.91 -7.81
N ASN A 168 -5.86 -6.93 -8.07
CA ASN A 168 -7.18 -6.76 -8.64
C ASN A 168 -8.26 -7.02 -7.59
N PRO A 169 -9.37 -6.27 -7.62
CA PRO A 169 -10.53 -6.59 -6.80
C PRO A 169 -11.09 -7.95 -7.23
N GLY A 170 -10.95 -8.94 -6.36
CA GLY A 170 -11.55 -10.25 -6.50
C GLY A 170 -12.61 -10.48 -5.42
N SER A 171 -13.42 -11.53 -5.56
CA SER A 171 -14.28 -11.93 -4.45
C SER A 171 -13.43 -12.42 -3.29
N VAL A 172 -13.84 -12.11 -2.05
CA VAL A 172 -13.15 -12.57 -0.84
C VAL A 172 -13.04 -14.10 -0.84
N TYR A 173 -14.05 -14.78 -1.35
CA TYR A 173 -14.05 -16.23 -1.49
C TYR A 173 -12.89 -16.75 -2.37
N GLN A 174 -12.62 -16.10 -3.51
CA GLN A 174 -11.51 -16.47 -4.37
C GLN A 174 -10.15 -16.26 -3.67
N VAL A 175 -10.02 -15.15 -2.93
CA VAL A 175 -8.80 -14.87 -2.16
C VAL A 175 -8.58 -15.89 -1.05
N LEU A 176 -9.64 -16.23 -0.30
CA LEU A 176 -9.56 -17.21 0.78
C LEU A 176 -9.28 -18.64 0.29
N ASN A 177 -9.76 -19.01 -0.90
CA ASN A 177 -9.46 -20.32 -1.49
C ASN A 177 -8.05 -20.42 -2.07
N ALA A 178 -7.36 -19.31 -2.25
CA ALA A 178 -5.99 -19.26 -2.75
C ALA A 178 -4.94 -19.27 -1.63
N LEU A 179 -5.38 -19.17 -0.36
CA LEU A 179 -4.54 -19.27 0.84
C LEU A 179 -4.28 -20.72 1.20
#